data_9e054c4dbb85b0c1bda6bd882cb68331
#
_entry.id   9e054c4dbb85b0c1bda6bd882cb68331
#
_cell.length_a   1.000
_cell.length_b   1.000
_cell.length_c   1.000
_cell.angle_alpha   90.00
_cell.angle_beta   90.00
_cell.angle_gamma   90.00
#
_symmetry.space_group_name_H-M   'P 1'
#
loop_
_entity.id
_entity.type
_entity.pdbx_description
1 polymer ?
#
loop_
_entity_poly.entity_id
_entity_poly.type
_entity_poly.pdbx_seq_one_letter_code
_entity_poly.pdbx_strand_id
1 'polypeptide(L)'
;MATFVLVHGAFQGGWVWGRVDEALTELGHRVHRPTLGGCGLHRARPEAALGLGQYAQELVQYLKDEGLINVTLVGHSYAGLVCSLAAAALPEAVVRLVLVDGVLPKPGLCFADIAGEPFGKMLAAHALPGGLVRPWPLESFGVSPEAAAWFQERLGPFPLAAFTEPCPQDFQFSEAKRAFISCIPAKTPLLRLMANRAESEGWDVHALMSGHCAMVSAPLELSGLLH
;
A
#
# COMPACT_ATOMS: atom_id res chain seq x y z
N MET A 1 11.41 -12.43 17.28
CA MET A 1 10.45 -12.94 16.26
C MET A 1 9.25 -12.00 16.24
N ALA A 2 8.92 -11.41 15.10
CA ALA A 2 7.75 -10.55 14.89
C ALA A 2 6.89 -11.12 13.76
N THR A 3 5.62 -10.69 13.67
CA THR A 3 4.72 -11.03 12.57
C THR A 3 4.49 -9.80 11.70
N PHE A 4 4.77 -9.92 10.42
CA PHE A 4 4.56 -8.88 9.42
C PHE A 4 3.37 -9.21 8.54
N VAL A 5 2.55 -8.20 8.21
CA VAL A 5 1.50 -8.29 7.21
C VAL A 5 1.78 -7.22 6.15
N LEU A 6 2.16 -7.66 4.95
CA LEU A 6 2.65 -6.82 3.85
C LEU A 6 1.56 -6.64 2.80
N VAL A 7 1.02 -5.43 2.68
CA VAL A 7 -0.12 -5.11 1.81
C VAL A 7 0.35 -4.30 0.61
N HIS A 8 0.04 -4.81 -0.58
CA HIS A 8 0.46 -4.25 -1.86
C HIS A 8 -0.33 -2.99 -2.27
N GLY A 9 0.25 -2.17 -3.13
CA GLY A 9 -0.40 -1.01 -3.74
C GLY A 9 -1.40 -1.37 -4.85
N ALA A 10 -1.99 -0.34 -5.46
CA ALA A 10 -2.89 -0.50 -6.59
C ALA A 10 -2.25 -1.30 -7.75
N PHE A 11 -3.07 -2.06 -8.49
CA PHE A 11 -2.70 -2.86 -9.67
C PHE A 11 -1.85 -4.10 -9.40
N GLN A 12 -1.39 -4.31 -8.17
CA GLN A 12 -0.44 -5.34 -7.76
C GLN A 12 -1.16 -6.53 -7.09
N GLY A 13 -0.40 -7.35 -6.37
CA GLY A 13 -0.85 -8.43 -5.51
C GLY A 13 0.26 -8.78 -4.52
N GLY A 14 -0.01 -9.66 -3.57
CA GLY A 14 0.97 -10.08 -2.57
C GLY A 14 2.29 -10.63 -3.14
N TRP A 15 2.27 -11.03 -4.42
CA TRP A 15 3.46 -11.49 -5.15
C TRP A 15 4.60 -10.45 -5.17
N VAL A 16 4.28 -9.15 -5.10
CA VAL A 16 5.27 -8.08 -5.16
C VAL A 16 6.22 -8.08 -3.97
N TRP A 17 5.79 -8.64 -2.85
CA TRP A 17 6.53 -8.70 -1.59
C TRP A 17 7.43 -9.93 -1.44
N GLY A 18 7.51 -10.82 -2.46
CA GLY A 18 8.19 -12.11 -2.35
C GLY A 18 9.61 -12.03 -1.81
N ARG A 19 10.45 -11.11 -2.32
CA ARG A 19 11.83 -10.93 -1.87
C ARG A 19 11.96 -10.35 -0.45
N VAL A 20 11.03 -9.49 -0.05
CA VAL A 20 10.98 -8.97 1.32
C VAL A 20 10.52 -10.05 2.29
N ASP A 21 9.55 -10.89 1.89
CA ASP A 21 9.12 -12.07 2.64
C ASP A 21 10.28 -13.03 2.89
N GLU A 22 11.03 -13.39 1.85
CA GLU A 22 12.23 -14.24 1.95
C GLU A 22 13.23 -13.67 2.96
N ALA A 23 13.59 -12.39 2.82
CA ALA A 23 14.56 -11.74 3.70
C ALA A 23 14.09 -11.66 5.17
N LEU A 24 12.83 -11.31 5.42
CA LEU A 24 12.29 -11.27 6.78
C LEU A 24 12.16 -12.68 7.39
N THR A 25 11.83 -13.67 6.58
CA THR A 25 11.73 -15.07 7.02
C THR A 25 13.11 -15.63 7.39
N GLU A 26 14.16 -15.30 6.63
CA GLU A 26 15.55 -15.65 6.96
C GLU A 26 16.02 -15.02 8.28
N LEU A 27 15.47 -13.84 8.64
CA LEU A 27 15.69 -13.19 9.94
C LEU A 27 14.84 -13.80 11.08
N GLY A 28 14.07 -14.86 10.80
CA GLY A 28 13.26 -15.57 11.78
C GLY A 28 11.91 -14.92 12.09
N HIS A 29 11.39 -14.08 11.20
CA HIS A 29 10.07 -13.47 11.33
C HIS A 29 8.99 -14.33 10.64
N ARG A 30 7.74 -14.10 11.02
CA ARG A 30 6.56 -14.63 10.33
C ARG A 30 6.01 -13.56 9.38
N VAL A 31 5.78 -13.93 8.11
CA VAL A 31 5.35 -12.98 7.08
C VAL A 31 4.06 -13.44 6.43
N HIS A 32 3.11 -12.52 6.32
CA HIS A 32 1.87 -12.65 5.58
C HIS A 32 1.84 -11.58 4.48
N ARG A 33 1.44 -11.97 3.27
CA ARG A 33 1.31 -11.07 2.12
C ARG A 33 -0.01 -11.29 1.38
N PRO A 34 -1.12 -10.87 2.00
CA PRO A 34 -2.44 -11.03 1.39
C PRO A 34 -2.50 -10.33 0.04
N THR A 35 -3.32 -10.87 -0.85
CA THR A 35 -3.71 -10.20 -2.09
C THR A 35 -5.14 -9.68 -1.92
N LEU A 36 -5.32 -8.37 -2.05
CA LEU A 36 -6.63 -7.71 -1.96
C LEU A 36 -7.56 -8.20 -3.07
N GLY A 37 -8.86 -8.22 -2.80
CA GLY A 37 -9.89 -8.68 -3.72
C GLY A 37 -9.81 -8.04 -5.11
N GLY A 38 -10.03 -8.82 -6.15
CA GLY A 38 -9.92 -8.36 -7.54
C GLY A 38 -8.50 -8.07 -8.04
N CYS A 39 -7.47 -8.27 -7.21
CA CYS A 39 -6.07 -8.01 -7.53
C CYS A 39 -5.27 -9.31 -7.78
N GLY A 40 -4.06 -9.19 -8.32
CA GLY A 40 -3.12 -10.28 -8.50
C GLY A 40 -3.73 -11.49 -9.22
N LEU A 41 -3.69 -12.66 -8.61
CA LEU A 41 -4.28 -13.90 -9.16
C LEU A 41 -5.82 -13.86 -9.19
N HIS A 42 -6.46 -12.99 -8.43
CA HIS A 42 -7.92 -12.79 -8.40
C HIS A 42 -8.42 -11.78 -9.44
N ARG A 43 -7.54 -11.27 -10.31
CA ARG A 43 -7.86 -10.33 -11.39
C ARG A 43 -8.91 -10.81 -12.40
N ALA A 44 -9.22 -12.11 -12.42
CA ALA A 44 -10.26 -12.66 -13.28
C ALA A 44 -11.68 -12.17 -12.93
N ARG A 45 -11.85 -11.55 -11.76
CA ARG A 45 -13.10 -10.91 -11.30
C ARG A 45 -12.77 -9.57 -10.63
N PRO A 46 -12.29 -8.57 -11.38
CA PRO A 46 -12.19 -7.24 -10.81
C PRO A 46 -13.61 -6.74 -10.53
N GLU A 47 -13.99 -6.73 -9.26
CA GLU A 47 -15.26 -6.13 -8.85
C GLU A 47 -15.09 -4.62 -8.87
N ALA A 48 -15.65 -3.97 -9.86
CA ALA A 48 -15.58 -2.53 -10.06
C ALA A 48 -16.11 -1.70 -8.87
N ALA A 49 -16.87 -2.33 -8.00
CA ALA A 49 -17.48 -1.73 -6.82
C ALA A 49 -16.57 -1.74 -5.58
N LEU A 50 -15.40 -2.40 -5.61
CA LEU A 50 -14.51 -2.45 -4.45
C LEU A 50 -13.91 -1.07 -4.16
N GLY A 51 -14.37 -0.47 -3.07
CA GLY A 51 -13.88 0.82 -2.58
C GLY A 51 -12.90 0.68 -1.41
N LEU A 52 -12.51 1.83 -0.87
CA LEU A 52 -11.58 1.91 0.27
C LEU A 52 -12.11 1.17 1.50
N GLY A 53 -13.37 1.36 1.86
CA GLY A 53 -13.99 0.74 3.02
C GLY A 53 -14.03 -0.78 2.92
N GLN A 54 -14.34 -1.32 1.73
CA GLN A 54 -14.37 -2.77 1.51
C GLN A 54 -12.97 -3.38 1.60
N TYR A 55 -11.94 -2.75 1.03
CA TYR A 55 -10.55 -3.21 1.18
C TYR A 55 -10.07 -3.17 2.63
N ALA A 56 -10.45 -2.15 3.39
CA ALA A 56 -10.12 -2.09 4.81
C ALA A 56 -10.82 -3.22 5.59
N GLN A 57 -12.11 -3.48 5.32
CA GLN A 57 -12.86 -4.57 5.93
C GLN A 57 -12.29 -5.96 5.56
N GLU A 58 -11.90 -6.16 4.30
CA GLU A 58 -11.26 -7.40 3.86
C GLU A 58 -9.95 -7.65 4.62
N LEU A 59 -9.11 -6.62 4.80
CA LEU A 59 -7.88 -6.73 5.57
C LEU A 59 -8.15 -7.00 7.06
N VAL A 60 -9.14 -6.34 7.66
CA VAL A 60 -9.60 -6.60 9.03
C VAL A 60 -10.05 -8.06 9.18
N GLN A 61 -10.85 -8.55 8.22
CA GLN A 61 -11.33 -9.93 8.26
C GLN A 61 -10.18 -10.93 8.12
N TYR A 62 -9.22 -10.65 7.20
CA TYR A 62 -8.01 -11.47 7.06
C TYR A 62 -7.22 -11.56 8.36
N LEU A 63 -6.99 -10.44 9.06
CA LEU A 63 -6.28 -10.44 10.35
C LEU A 63 -7.00 -11.29 11.40
N LYS A 64 -8.33 -11.24 11.44
CA LYS A 64 -9.15 -12.04 12.36
C LYS A 64 -9.13 -13.53 12.02
N ASP A 65 -9.32 -13.89 10.76
CA ASP A 65 -9.39 -15.28 10.29
C ASP A 65 -8.06 -16.02 10.52
N GLU A 66 -6.93 -15.32 10.32
CA GLU A 66 -5.60 -15.84 10.59
C GLU A 66 -5.19 -15.74 12.07
N GLY A 67 -6.05 -15.20 12.94
CA GLY A 67 -5.79 -15.04 14.37
C GLY A 67 -4.55 -14.15 14.66
N LEU A 68 -4.30 -13.15 13.83
CA LEU A 68 -3.09 -12.32 13.91
C LEU A 68 -3.24 -11.23 14.97
N ILE A 69 -2.32 -11.23 15.92
CA ILE A 69 -2.18 -10.22 16.97
C ILE A 69 -0.73 -9.75 17.07
N ASN A 70 -0.52 -8.55 17.61
CA ASN A 70 0.80 -7.93 17.77
C ASN A 70 1.57 -7.83 16.43
N VAL A 71 0.87 -7.51 15.34
CA VAL A 71 1.47 -7.43 14.00
C VAL A 71 2.11 -6.09 13.70
N THR A 72 3.16 -6.11 12.90
CA THR A 72 3.63 -4.97 12.11
C THR A 72 2.88 -4.98 10.77
N LEU A 73 1.96 -4.04 10.59
CA LEU A 73 1.19 -3.88 9.37
C LEU A 73 1.93 -2.92 8.42
N VAL A 74 2.25 -3.40 7.23
CA VAL A 74 3.03 -2.63 6.23
C VAL A 74 2.17 -2.37 5.00
N GLY A 75 1.95 -1.11 4.65
CA GLY A 75 1.17 -0.69 3.49
C GLY A 75 2.00 0.06 2.46
N HIS A 76 2.00 -0.40 1.20
CA HIS A 76 2.65 0.29 0.10
C HIS A 76 1.66 1.16 -0.69
N SER A 77 2.05 2.40 -0.99
CA SER A 77 1.30 3.26 -1.92
C SER A 77 -0.18 3.42 -1.52
N TYR A 78 -1.14 3.01 -2.36
CA TYR A 78 -2.57 2.99 -2.07
C TYR A 78 -2.92 2.27 -0.76
N ALA A 79 -2.23 1.16 -0.47
CA ALA A 79 -2.47 0.41 0.75
C ALA A 79 -2.14 1.18 2.04
N GLY A 80 -1.51 2.33 1.95
CA GLY A 80 -1.38 3.26 3.07
C GLY A 80 -2.75 3.65 3.66
N LEU A 81 -3.74 3.92 2.81
CA LEU A 81 -5.13 4.17 3.22
C LEU A 81 -5.75 2.93 3.87
N VAL A 82 -5.67 1.78 3.20
CA VAL A 82 -6.27 0.52 3.64
C VAL A 82 -5.71 0.08 5.01
N CYS A 83 -4.38 0.07 5.14
CA CYS A 83 -3.71 -0.33 6.38
C CYS A 83 -4.00 0.63 7.54
N SER A 84 -4.10 1.93 7.26
CA SER A 84 -4.45 2.92 8.30
C SER A 84 -5.86 2.71 8.84
N LEU A 85 -6.84 2.45 7.95
CA LEU A 85 -8.21 2.16 8.36
C LEU A 85 -8.31 0.82 9.10
N ALA A 86 -7.62 -0.22 8.62
CA ALA A 86 -7.60 -1.52 9.29
C ALA A 86 -6.95 -1.46 10.68
N ALA A 87 -5.84 -0.71 10.84
CA ALA A 87 -5.19 -0.50 12.12
C ALA A 87 -6.08 0.28 13.11
N ALA A 88 -6.85 1.24 12.63
CA ALA A 88 -7.82 1.98 13.44
C ALA A 88 -9.00 1.09 13.89
N ALA A 89 -9.44 0.15 13.04
CA ALA A 89 -10.53 -0.79 13.32
C ALA A 89 -10.12 -1.96 14.23
N LEU A 90 -8.83 -2.28 14.32
CA LEU A 90 -8.27 -3.37 15.14
C LEU A 90 -7.02 -2.90 15.90
N PRO A 91 -7.15 -1.92 16.80
CA PRO A 91 -6.01 -1.35 17.50
C PRO A 91 -5.28 -2.38 18.38
N GLU A 92 -5.99 -3.39 18.88
CA GLU A 92 -5.41 -4.47 19.68
C GLU A 92 -4.55 -5.46 18.86
N ALA A 93 -4.78 -5.55 17.56
CA ALA A 93 -4.04 -6.47 16.69
C ALA A 93 -2.78 -5.83 16.09
N VAL A 94 -2.80 -4.51 15.84
CA VAL A 94 -1.72 -3.80 15.13
C VAL A 94 -0.90 -2.98 16.11
N VAL A 95 0.32 -3.41 16.39
CA VAL A 95 1.25 -2.69 17.30
C VAL A 95 2.17 -1.71 16.58
N ARG A 96 2.38 -1.90 15.29
CA ARG A 96 3.18 -1.00 14.44
C ARG A 96 2.55 -0.89 13.06
N LEU A 97 2.39 0.33 12.57
CA LEU A 97 1.96 0.65 11.21
C LEU A 97 3.13 1.28 10.45
N VAL A 98 3.53 0.67 9.35
CA VAL A 98 4.61 1.18 8.48
C VAL A 98 4.05 1.47 7.10
N LEU A 99 4.24 2.67 6.59
CA LEU A 99 3.85 3.02 5.24
C LEU A 99 5.10 3.20 4.36
N VAL A 100 5.16 2.43 3.28
CA VAL A 100 6.25 2.50 2.29
C VAL A 100 5.75 3.32 1.10
N ASP A 101 6.23 4.55 0.94
CA ASP A 101 5.72 5.52 -0.05
C ASP A 101 4.17 5.55 -0.06
N GLY A 102 3.57 5.40 1.12
CA GLY A 102 2.14 5.23 1.29
C GLY A 102 1.38 6.55 1.30
N VAL A 103 0.10 6.51 0.96
CA VAL A 103 -0.79 7.67 1.09
C VAL A 103 -1.43 7.66 2.48
N LEU A 104 -1.24 8.77 3.22
CA LEU A 104 -1.87 8.96 4.53
C LEU A 104 -3.32 9.40 4.34
N PRO A 105 -4.29 8.74 5.01
CA PRO A 105 -5.68 9.15 4.94
C PRO A 105 -5.89 10.55 5.50
N LYS A 106 -6.88 11.26 4.94
CA LYS A 106 -7.38 12.52 5.47
C LYS A 106 -8.90 12.41 5.55
N PRO A 107 -9.51 12.64 6.73
CA PRO A 107 -10.96 12.54 6.90
C PRO A 107 -11.73 13.27 5.81
N GLY A 108 -12.73 12.60 5.23
CA GLY A 108 -13.59 13.14 4.19
C GLY A 108 -13.00 13.26 2.79
N LEU A 109 -11.71 12.99 2.60
CA LEU A 109 -11.07 13.04 1.29
C LEU A 109 -10.80 11.64 0.75
N CYS A 110 -11.00 11.46 -0.56
CA CYS A 110 -10.58 10.26 -1.27
C CYS A 110 -9.11 10.37 -1.73
N PHE A 111 -8.57 9.28 -2.24
CA PHE A 111 -7.22 9.28 -2.82
C PHE A 111 -7.06 10.36 -3.90
N ALA A 112 -8.05 10.46 -4.81
CA ALA A 112 -7.99 11.42 -5.92
C ALA A 112 -7.97 12.88 -5.43
N ASP A 113 -8.70 13.20 -4.35
CA ASP A 113 -8.68 14.52 -3.72
C ASP A 113 -7.31 14.85 -3.13
N ILE A 114 -6.72 13.88 -2.41
CA ILE A 114 -5.40 14.02 -1.78
C ILE A 114 -4.30 14.20 -2.84
N ALA A 115 -4.40 13.44 -3.93
CA ALA A 115 -3.42 13.48 -5.01
C ALA A 115 -3.58 14.67 -5.97
N GLY A 116 -4.77 15.29 -5.98
CA GLY A 116 -5.08 16.51 -6.71
C GLY A 116 -5.32 16.34 -8.22
N GLU A 117 -5.52 17.47 -8.88
CA GLU A 117 -5.96 17.55 -10.29
C GLU A 117 -5.09 16.73 -11.28
N PRO A 118 -3.74 16.73 -11.20
CA PRO A 118 -2.92 15.91 -12.11
C PRO A 118 -3.25 14.41 -12.04
N PHE A 119 -3.54 13.91 -10.84
CA PHE A 119 -3.95 12.53 -10.65
C PHE A 119 -5.36 12.28 -11.22
N GLY A 120 -6.30 13.20 -11.05
CA GLY A 120 -7.62 13.11 -11.65
C GLY A 120 -7.57 13.01 -13.19
N LYS A 121 -6.70 13.78 -13.83
CA LYS A 121 -6.46 13.69 -15.28
C LYS A 121 -5.88 12.32 -15.67
N MET A 122 -4.96 11.78 -14.88
CA MET A 122 -4.38 10.46 -15.10
C MET A 122 -5.44 9.36 -14.94
N LEU A 123 -6.30 9.44 -13.92
CA LEU A 123 -7.44 8.52 -13.75
C LEU A 123 -8.34 8.51 -14.99
N ALA A 124 -8.73 9.68 -15.47
CA ALA A 124 -9.59 9.80 -16.65
C ALA A 124 -8.93 9.19 -17.90
N ALA A 125 -7.62 9.42 -18.11
CA ALA A 125 -6.87 8.88 -19.25
C ALA A 125 -6.67 7.35 -19.19
N HIS A 126 -6.78 6.74 -17.99
CA HIS A 126 -6.60 5.30 -17.78
C HIS A 126 -7.90 4.57 -17.46
N ALA A 127 -9.04 5.25 -17.50
CA ALA A 127 -10.35 4.65 -17.26
C ALA A 127 -10.65 3.54 -18.27
N LEU A 128 -11.21 2.45 -17.76
CA LEU A 128 -11.70 1.32 -18.55
C LEU A 128 -13.22 1.19 -18.37
N PRO A 129 -13.93 0.55 -19.32
CA PRO A 129 -15.33 0.20 -19.13
C PRO A 129 -15.55 -0.58 -17.83
N GLY A 130 -16.71 -0.39 -17.21
CA GLY A 130 -17.08 -1.11 -15.99
C GLY A 130 -16.47 -0.58 -14.70
N GLY A 131 -16.00 0.68 -14.68
CA GLY A 131 -15.49 1.30 -13.44
C GLY A 131 -14.12 0.82 -13.00
N LEU A 132 -13.30 0.41 -13.95
CA LEU A 132 -11.92 -0.01 -13.72
C LEU A 132 -10.92 1.01 -14.24
N VAL A 133 -9.69 0.91 -13.77
CA VAL A 133 -8.55 1.72 -14.20
C VAL A 133 -7.44 0.76 -14.63
N ARG A 134 -6.87 0.97 -15.82
CA ARG A 134 -5.68 0.21 -16.26
C ARG A 134 -4.43 0.66 -15.51
N PRO A 135 -3.43 -0.22 -15.34
CA PRO A 135 -2.17 0.14 -14.69
C PRO A 135 -1.51 1.39 -15.29
N TRP A 136 -0.81 2.12 -14.42
CA TRP A 136 0.04 3.23 -14.83
C TRP A 136 1.18 2.76 -15.74
N PRO A 137 1.81 3.67 -16.51
CA PRO A 137 3.07 3.38 -17.21
C PRO A 137 4.11 2.81 -16.23
N LEU A 138 4.92 1.87 -16.72
CA LEU A 138 5.86 1.11 -15.89
C LEU A 138 6.85 2.00 -15.13
N GLU A 139 7.23 3.13 -15.72
CA GLU A 139 8.13 4.12 -15.13
C GLU A 139 7.60 4.70 -13.82
N SER A 140 6.28 4.73 -13.65
CA SER A 140 5.62 5.21 -12.41
C SER A 140 5.92 4.33 -11.21
N PHE A 141 6.22 3.05 -11.44
CA PHE A 141 6.52 2.09 -10.37
C PHE A 141 7.99 2.09 -9.95
N GLY A 142 8.89 2.61 -10.78
CA GLY A 142 10.32 2.71 -10.47
C GLY A 142 10.99 1.36 -10.27
N VAL A 143 10.54 0.33 -10.97
CA VAL A 143 11.18 -1.00 -11.00
C VAL A 143 12.38 -0.98 -11.96
N SER A 144 13.36 -1.87 -11.71
CA SER A 144 14.54 -1.97 -12.57
C SER A 144 14.19 -2.57 -13.94
N PRO A 145 15.00 -2.31 -14.98
CA PRO A 145 14.79 -2.90 -16.31
C PRO A 145 14.72 -4.43 -16.29
N GLU A 146 15.51 -5.08 -15.44
CA GLU A 146 15.57 -6.54 -15.31
C GLU A 146 14.27 -7.11 -14.72
N ALA A 147 13.61 -6.34 -13.85
CA ALA A 147 12.33 -6.75 -13.24
C ALA A 147 11.11 -6.31 -14.08
N ALA A 148 11.31 -5.45 -15.09
CA ALA A 148 10.25 -4.78 -15.83
C ALA A 148 9.22 -5.74 -16.46
N ALA A 149 9.68 -6.73 -17.22
CA ALA A 149 8.81 -7.69 -17.90
C ALA A 149 8.03 -8.54 -16.87
N TRP A 150 8.72 -9.10 -15.89
CA TRP A 150 8.13 -9.89 -14.80
C TRP A 150 7.07 -9.12 -14.02
N PHE A 151 7.33 -7.84 -13.75
CA PHE A 151 6.42 -6.97 -13.01
C PHE A 151 5.18 -6.62 -13.86
N GLN A 152 5.38 -6.23 -15.11
CA GLN A 152 4.31 -5.81 -16.03
C GLN A 152 3.30 -6.92 -16.31
N GLU A 153 3.76 -8.15 -16.53
CA GLU A 153 2.91 -9.31 -16.78
C GLU A 153 1.94 -9.62 -15.63
N ARG A 154 2.29 -9.18 -14.41
CA ARG A 154 1.53 -9.44 -13.18
C ARG A 154 0.61 -8.32 -12.77
N LEU A 155 0.73 -7.14 -13.39
CA LEU A 155 -0.19 -6.04 -13.14
C LEU A 155 -1.59 -6.34 -13.66
N GLY A 156 -2.60 -5.91 -12.92
CA GLY A 156 -4.01 -6.02 -13.31
C GLY A 156 -4.73 -4.68 -13.17
N PRO A 157 -5.93 -4.53 -13.75
CA PRO A 157 -6.75 -3.36 -13.54
C PRO A 157 -7.12 -3.22 -12.06
N PHE A 158 -7.50 -1.99 -11.66
CA PHE A 158 -7.86 -1.66 -10.29
C PHE A 158 -9.19 -0.89 -10.26
N PRO A 159 -10.05 -1.05 -9.24
CA PRO A 159 -11.33 -0.36 -9.19
C PRO A 159 -11.18 1.16 -9.11
N LEU A 160 -11.95 1.90 -9.92
CA LEU A 160 -12.03 3.35 -9.83
C LEU A 160 -12.57 3.79 -8.47
N ALA A 161 -13.56 3.05 -7.94
CA ALA A 161 -14.15 3.31 -6.63
C ALA A 161 -13.09 3.40 -5.52
N ALA A 162 -12.03 2.58 -5.58
CA ALA A 162 -10.93 2.62 -4.62
C ALA A 162 -10.21 3.98 -4.57
N PHE A 163 -10.13 4.69 -5.69
CA PHE A 163 -9.51 6.01 -5.74
C PHE A 163 -10.46 7.16 -5.42
N THR A 164 -11.77 6.92 -5.48
CA THR A 164 -12.80 7.97 -5.37
C THR A 164 -13.70 7.86 -4.15
N GLU A 165 -13.63 6.76 -3.40
CA GLU A 165 -14.33 6.63 -2.13
C GLU A 165 -13.60 7.44 -1.03
N PRO A 166 -14.31 8.35 -0.32
CA PRO A 166 -13.71 9.14 0.74
C PRO A 166 -13.33 8.31 1.97
N CYS A 167 -12.24 8.69 2.62
CA CYS A 167 -11.94 8.24 3.98
C CYS A 167 -13.09 8.66 4.92
N PRO A 168 -13.48 7.83 5.92
CA PRO A 168 -14.48 8.22 6.91
C PRO A 168 -14.18 9.56 7.57
N GLN A 169 -15.22 10.37 7.81
CA GLN A 169 -15.08 11.71 8.40
C GLN A 169 -14.54 11.66 9.84
N ASP A 170 -14.84 10.61 10.56
CA ASP A 170 -14.44 10.36 11.95
C ASP A 170 -13.14 9.55 12.07
N PHE A 171 -12.44 9.32 10.96
CA PHE A 171 -11.19 8.58 10.97
C PHE A 171 -10.14 9.24 11.87
N GLN A 172 -9.53 8.41 12.72
CA GLN A 172 -8.36 8.75 13.53
C GLN A 172 -7.35 7.60 13.46
N PHE A 173 -6.07 7.94 13.46
CA PHE A 173 -5.02 6.92 13.55
C PHE A 173 -5.09 6.21 14.91
N SER A 174 -4.82 4.89 14.89
CA SER A 174 -4.64 4.11 16.12
C SER A 174 -3.39 4.56 16.90
N GLU A 175 -3.29 4.12 18.15
CA GLU A 175 -2.12 4.34 19.01
C GLU A 175 -0.89 3.48 18.64
N ALA A 176 -0.96 2.69 17.57
CA ALA A 176 0.15 1.90 17.08
C ALA A 176 1.38 2.79 16.80
N LYS A 177 2.59 2.27 17.01
CA LYS A 177 3.81 2.95 16.57
C LYS A 177 3.77 3.16 15.06
N ARG A 178 4.10 4.36 14.59
CA ARG A 178 3.97 4.73 13.18
C ARG A 178 5.32 5.04 12.57
N ALA A 179 5.61 4.44 11.42
CA ALA A 179 6.80 4.73 10.64
C ALA A 179 6.44 4.96 9.16
N PHE A 180 7.20 5.80 8.50
CA PHE A 180 7.07 6.09 7.08
C PHE A 180 8.41 5.89 6.39
N ILE A 181 8.45 5.05 5.35
CA ILE A 181 9.62 4.84 4.52
C ILE A 181 9.41 5.58 3.20
N SER A 182 10.17 6.66 3.00
CA SER A 182 10.12 7.47 1.80
C SER A 182 11.15 6.99 0.79
N CYS A 183 10.70 6.58 -0.40
CA CYS A 183 11.58 6.24 -1.52
C CYS A 183 12.13 7.51 -2.17
N ILE A 184 13.45 7.63 -2.27
CA ILE A 184 14.10 8.82 -2.81
C ILE A 184 14.99 8.50 -4.01
N PRO A 185 15.03 9.37 -5.04
CA PRO A 185 14.23 10.60 -5.14
C PRO A 185 12.74 10.31 -5.36
N ALA A 186 11.88 11.00 -4.62
CA ALA A 186 10.44 10.85 -4.77
C ALA A 186 10.00 11.24 -6.19
N LYS A 187 9.32 10.31 -6.88
CA LYS A 187 8.91 10.45 -8.28
C LYS A 187 7.84 11.53 -8.51
N THR A 188 7.01 11.79 -7.51
CA THR A 188 5.88 12.71 -7.63
C THR A 188 5.80 13.69 -6.46
N PRO A 189 5.20 14.89 -6.66
CA PRO A 189 4.93 15.81 -5.55
C PRO A 189 4.09 15.20 -4.44
N LEU A 190 3.16 14.30 -4.77
CA LEU A 190 2.33 13.59 -3.78
C LEU A 190 3.18 12.82 -2.78
N LEU A 191 4.15 12.02 -3.24
CA LEU A 191 4.98 11.20 -2.36
C LEU A 191 5.81 12.06 -1.39
N ARG A 192 6.35 13.18 -1.88
CA ARG A 192 7.04 14.15 -1.01
C ARG A 192 6.08 14.78 0.01
N LEU A 193 4.87 15.12 -0.42
CA LEU A 193 3.85 15.66 0.48
C LEU A 193 3.51 14.66 1.59
N MET A 194 3.40 13.38 1.28
CA MET A 194 3.12 12.33 2.27
C MET A 194 4.27 12.16 3.26
N ALA A 195 5.52 12.16 2.81
CA ALA A 195 6.68 12.08 3.69
C ALA A 195 6.75 13.30 4.66
N ASN A 196 6.59 14.52 4.13
CA ASN A 196 6.58 15.74 4.93
C ASN A 196 5.43 15.75 5.94
N ARG A 197 4.25 15.25 5.53
CA ARG A 197 3.09 15.13 6.41
C ARG A 197 3.35 14.11 7.52
N ALA A 198 3.89 12.95 7.21
CA ALA A 198 4.26 11.95 8.20
C ALA A 198 5.22 12.53 9.24
N GLU A 199 6.26 13.24 8.80
CA GLU A 199 7.23 13.89 9.69
C GLU A 199 6.54 14.93 10.59
N SER A 200 5.68 15.80 10.01
CA SER A 200 4.97 16.82 10.77
C SER A 200 3.95 16.26 11.77
N GLU A 201 3.43 15.05 11.53
CA GLU A 201 2.53 14.31 12.42
C GLU A 201 3.28 13.40 13.42
N GLY A 202 4.63 13.50 13.49
CA GLY A 202 5.46 12.80 14.47
C GLY A 202 5.67 11.31 14.18
N TRP A 203 5.58 10.88 12.92
CA TRP A 203 5.96 9.54 12.51
C TRP A 203 7.48 9.40 12.48
N ASP A 204 7.96 8.17 12.69
CA ASP A 204 9.37 7.84 12.46
C ASP A 204 9.62 7.72 10.95
N VAL A 205 10.34 8.70 10.37
CA VAL A 205 10.50 8.81 8.91
C VAL A 205 11.90 8.37 8.48
N HIS A 206 11.96 7.39 7.57
CA HIS A 206 13.20 6.87 7.01
C HIS A 206 13.25 7.13 5.50
N ALA A 207 14.43 7.47 5.00
CA ALA A 207 14.68 7.60 3.56
C ALA A 207 15.31 6.31 3.02
N LEU A 208 14.80 5.83 1.88
CA LEU A 208 15.34 4.67 1.17
C LEU A 208 15.66 5.05 -0.28
N MET A 209 16.94 4.87 -0.67
CA MET A 209 17.37 5.07 -2.06
C MET A 209 16.78 3.98 -2.97
N SER A 210 15.61 4.24 -3.52
CA SER A 210 14.84 3.24 -4.27
C SER A 210 13.83 3.88 -5.22
N GLY A 211 13.32 3.10 -6.16
CA GLY A 211 12.09 3.42 -6.88
C GLY A 211 10.85 3.26 -5.99
N HIS A 212 9.69 3.72 -6.46
CA HIS A 212 8.42 3.65 -5.73
C HIS A 212 8.08 2.23 -5.23
N CYS A 213 8.33 1.20 -6.04
CA CYS A 213 8.19 -0.20 -5.63
C CYS A 213 9.48 -0.72 -4.97
N ALA A 214 9.82 -0.20 -3.79
CA ALA A 214 11.03 -0.55 -3.04
C ALA A 214 11.15 -2.06 -2.75
N MET A 215 10.02 -2.75 -2.57
CA MET A 215 9.98 -4.20 -2.37
C MET A 215 10.51 -5.01 -3.57
N VAL A 216 10.62 -4.36 -4.74
CA VAL A 216 11.19 -4.96 -5.96
C VAL A 216 12.61 -4.43 -6.21
N SER A 217 12.83 -3.11 -6.04
CA SER A 217 14.07 -2.44 -6.41
C SER A 217 15.15 -2.43 -5.32
N ALA A 218 14.77 -2.52 -4.03
CA ALA A 218 15.66 -2.52 -2.88
C ALA A 218 15.13 -3.41 -1.74
N PRO A 219 14.84 -4.71 -1.99
CA PRO A 219 14.14 -5.57 -1.02
C PRO A 219 14.93 -5.80 0.27
N LEU A 220 16.25 -5.93 0.22
CA LEU A 220 17.08 -6.19 1.41
C LEU A 220 17.18 -4.96 2.30
N GLU A 221 17.42 -3.80 1.71
CA GLU A 221 17.49 -2.52 2.41
C GLU A 221 16.12 -2.20 3.05
N LEU A 222 15.02 -2.45 2.31
CA LEU A 222 13.67 -2.29 2.84
C LEU A 222 13.43 -3.24 4.03
N SER A 223 13.83 -4.50 3.92
CA SER A 223 13.68 -5.47 5.02
C SER A 223 14.44 -5.04 6.27
N GLY A 224 15.63 -4.44 6.10
CA GLY A 224 16.42 -3.89 7.21
C GLY A 224 15.72 -2.71 7.93
N LEU A 225 14.95 -1.88 7.21
CA LEU A 225 14.16 -0.79 7.80
C LEU A 225 12.87 -1.28 8.46
N LEU A 226 12.34 -2.42 8.03
CA LEU A 226 11.14 -3.03 8.62
C LEU A 226 11.47 -3.77 9.92
N HIS A 227 12.65 -4.37 9.99
CA HIS A 227 13.13 -5.12 11.15
C HIS A 227 13.50 -4.19 12.31
#